data_174afd46909fafc9cc3b9abaa473748a
#
_entry.id   174afd46909fafc9cc3b9abaa473748a
#
_cell.length_a   1.000
_cell.length_b   1.000
_cell.length_c   1.000
_cell.angle_alpha   90.00
_cell.angle_beta   90.00
_cell.angle_gamma   90.00
#
_symmetry.space_group_name_H-M   'P 1'
#
loop_
_entity.id
_entity.type
_entity.pdbx_description
1 polymer ?
#
loop_
_entity_poly.entity_id
_entity_poly.type
_entity_poly.pdbx_seq_one_letter_code
_entity_poly.pdbx_strand_id
1 'polypeptide(L)'
;GIDQGNAIISESKLKEIHGTPYYDAIDSCALSIMASFNSWNGKKLHGDKYLLTEILKTQMEFDGFIVGDWNGHGQIPGCEDANCPQALNAGVDIFMVPTEWEPLYWNTLDQVNKGIIPIERLNDAVSRILKVKKHLGLFDNRVPHNYKENYIGNSDHRNLARQAVRESIVLLKNNDVLPMNPKKNFLIIGDQSKQIENQMGGWTITWQGKSWEGVSLSNEDFPNTKSIYESLSHHILNLGGNV
;
A
#
# COMPACT_ATOMS: atom_id res chain seq x y z
N GLY A 1 13.19 -2.93 6.52
CA GLY A 1 12.82 -3.91 5.55
C GLY A 1 13.17 -3.51 4.14
N ILE A 2 13.19 -4.48 3.30
CA ILE A 2 13.36 -4.32 1.85
C ILE A 2 12.01 -4.63 1.21
N ASP A 3 11.55 -3.75 0.33
CA ASP A 3 10.28 -3.90 -0.39
C ASP A 3 10.22 -5.17 -1.27
N GLN A 4 11.37 -5.71 -1.65
CA GLN A 4 11.52 -6.83 -2.56
C GLN A 4 12.34 -7.99 -1.95
N GLY A 5 11.99 -8.38 -0.75
CA GLY A 5 12.67 -9.45 -0.02
C GLY A 5 12.43 -10.85 -0.62
N ASN A 6 13.27 -11.80 -0.21
CA ASN A 6 13.10 -13.22 -0.52
C ASN A 6 12.92 -14.02 0.77
N ALA A 7 11.76 -14.60 0.97
CA ALA A 7 11.48 -15.46 2.10
C ALA A 7 12.03 -16.88 1.83
N ILE A 8 13.16 -17.21 2.46
CA ILE A 8 13.75 -18.56 2.35
C ILE A 8 13.25 -19.40 3.52
N ILE A 9 12.08 -19.95 3.39
CA ILE A 9 11.36 -20.71 4.43
C ILE A 9 10.59 -21.88 3.84
N SER A 10 10.28 -22.87 4.67
CA SER A 10 9.40 -23.96 4.27
C SER A 10 7.97 -23.48 4.04
N GLU A 11 7.20 -24.25 3.29
CA GLU A 11 5.79 -23.94 3.03
C GLU A 11 4.97 -23.89 4.34
N SER A 12 5.22 -24.80 5.28
CA SER A 12 4.56 -24.77 6.59
C SER A 12 4.81 -23.46 7.34
N LYS A 13 6.03 -22.94 7.29
CA LYS A 13 6.37 -21.64 7.88
C LYS A 13 5.78 -20.47 7.10
N LEU A 14 5.74 -20.55 5.77
CA LEU A 14 5.06 -19.55 4.95
C LEU A 14 3.57 -19.46 5.33
N LYS A 15 2.91 -20.60 5.45
CA LYS A 15 1.51 -20.69 5.84
C LYS A 15 1.27 -20.16 7.26
N GLU A 16 2.10 -20.56 8.22
CA GLU A 16 1.98 -20.16 9.63
C GLU A 16 2.17 -18.66 9.82
N ILE A 17 3.22 -18.07 9.20
CA ILE A 17 3.64 -16.70 9.47
C ILE A 17 2.93 -15.70 8.54
N HIS A 18 2.88 -16.02 7.25
CA HIS A 18 2.43 -15.09 6.21
C HIS A 18 1.07 -15.44 5.62
N GLY A 19 0.67 -16.72 5.68
CA GLY A 19 -0.58 -17.21 5.09
C GLY A 19 -1.80 -17.00 5.98
N THR A 20 -1.64 -17.04 7.29
CA THR A 20 -2.76 -16.96 8.26
C THR A 20 -3.70 -15.77 8.01
N PRO A 21 -3.23 -14.52 7.81
CA PRO A 21 -4.11 -13.38 7.59
C PRO A 21 -4.98 -13.49 6.33
N TYR A 22 -4.57 -14.27 5.35
CA TYR A 22 -5.34 -14.43 4.11
C TYR A 22 -6.62 -15.23 4.32
N TYR A 23 -6.61 -16.25 5.20
CA TYR A 23 -7.83 -17.00 5.52
C TYR A 23 -8.87 -16.08 6.14
N ASP A 24 -8.49 -15.31 7.16
CA ASP A 24 -9.40 -14.37 7.83
C ASP A 24 -9.91 -13.29 6.88
N ALA A 25 -9.06 -12.79 5.97
CA ALA A 25 -9.44 -11.79 4.98
C ALA A 25 -10.45 -12.36 3.96
N ILE A 26 -10.26 -13.60 3.50
CA ILE A 26 -11.17 -14.27 2.55
C ILE A 26 -12.50 -14.55 3.24
N ASP A 27 -12.50 -15.07 4.45
CA ASP A 27 -13.70 -15.30 5.26
C ASP A 27 -14.47 -14.00 5.55
N SER A 28 -13.75 -12.89 5.61
CA SER A 28 -14.30 -11.54 5.73
C SER A 28 -14.67 -10.88 4.39
N CYS A 29 -14.77 -11.66 3.32
CA CYS A 29 -15.17 -11.23 1.99
C CYS A 29 -14.19 -10.26 1.31
N ALA A 30 -12.89 -10.46 1.42
CA ALA A 30 -11.91 -9.74 0.60
C ALA A 30 -12.18 -9.98 -0.89
N LEU A 31 -12.31 -8.91 -1.67
CA LEU A 31 -12.67 -8.97 -3.10
C LEU A 31 -11.48 -8.82 -4.04
N SER A 32 -10.34 -8.36 -3.53
CA SER A 32 -9.10 -8.26 -4.29
C SER A 32 -7.89 -8.50 -3.38
N ILE A 33 -6.87 -9.11 -3.94
CA ILE A 33 -5.58 -9.36 -3.28
C ILE A 33 -4.48 -8.91 -4.23
N MET A 34 -3.49 -8.17 -3.70
CA MET A 34 -2.34 -7.72 -4.48
C MET A 34 -1.19 -8.72 -4.36
N ALA A 35 -0.61 -9.11 -5.49
CA ALA A 35 0.61 -9.89 -5.50
C ALA A 35 1.78 -9.00 -5.06
N SER A 36 2.64 -9.50 -4.17
CA SER A 36 3.77 -8.76 -3.63
C SER A 36 4.99 -8.81 -4.56
N PHE A 37 5.86 -7.81 -4.48
CA PHE A 37 7.19 -7.81 -5.12
C PHE A 37 8.13 -8.89 -4.56
N ASN A 38 7.80 -9.47 -3.42
CA ASN A 38 8.64 -10.45 -2.76
C ASN A 38 8.81 -11.73 -3.58
N SER A 39 9.76 -12.52 -3.15
CA SER A 39 9.99 -13.88 -3.64
C SER A 39 9.81 -14.87 -2.50
N TRP A 40 9.42 -16.09 -2.83
CA TRP A 40 9.50 -17.24 -1.95
C TRP A 40 10.47 -18.26 -2.52
N ASN A 41 11.54 -18.58 -1.76
CA ASN A 41 12.60 -19.48 -2.18
C ASN A 41 13.16 -19.14 -3.57
N GLY A 42 13.34 -17.85 -3.85
CA GLY A 42 13.87 -17.34 -5.11
C GLY A 42 12.85 -17.13 -6.24
N LYS A 43 11.61 -17.59 -6.08
CA LYS A 43 10.57 -17.43 -7.09
C LYS A 43 9.73 -16.18 -6.84
N LYS A 44 9.67 -15.26 -7.81
CA LYS A 44 8.85 -14.03 -7.74
C LYS A 44 7.37 -14.38 -7.62
N LEU A 45 6.65 -13.75 -6.67
CA LEU A 45 5.25 -14.09 -6.39
C LEU A 45 4.32 -13.81 -7.57
N HIS A 46 4.56 -12.75 -8.35
CA HIS A 46 3.77 -12.47 -9.57
C HIS A 46 3.81 -13.60 -10.61
N GLY A 47 4.85 -14.44 -10.61
CA GLY A 47 5.00 -15.61 -11.48
C GLY A 47 4.77 -16.95 -10.78
N ASP A 48 4.32 -16.93 -9.53
CA ASP A 48 4.14 -18.16 -8.77
C ASP A 48 2.72 -18.73 -8.90
N LYS A 49 2.52 -19.57 -9.92
CA LYS A 49 1.25 -20.25 -10.16
C LYS A 49 0.79 -21.08 -8.98
N TYR A 50 1.74 -21.72 -8.27
CA TYR A 50 1.40 -22.55 -7.11
C TYR A 50 0.73 -21.70 -6.02
N LEU A 51 1.35 -20.57 -5.64
CA LEU A 51 0.79 -19.71 -4.60
C LEU A 51 -0.46 -18.95 -5.06
N LEU A 52 -0.45 -18.40 -6.29
CA LEU A 52 -1.55 -17.54 -6.76
C LEU A 52 -2.78 -18.36 -7.20
N THR A 53 -2.57 -19.48 -7.87
CA THR A 53 -3.69 -20.27 -8.41
C THR A 53 -4.02 -21.46 -7.52
N GLU A 54 -3.05 -22.30 -7.20
CA GLU A 54 -3.33 -23.56 -6.53
C GLU A 54 -3.66 -23.34 -5.04
N ILE A 55 -2.89 -22.52 -4.36
CA ILE A 55 -3.16 -22.19 -2.95
C ILE A 55 -4.28 -21.15 -2.83
N LEU A 56 -4.06 -19.92 -3.35
CA LEU A 56 -4.98 -18.81 -3.07
C LEU A 56 -6.35 -19.01 -3.74
N LYS A 57 -6.39 -19.22 -5.08
CA LYS A 57 -7.67 -19.33 -5.79
C LYS A 57 -8.37 -20.65 -5.52
N THR A 58 -7.61 -21.76 -5.42
CA THR A 58 -8.22 -23.11 -5.34
C THR A 58 -8.37 -23.59 -3.90
N GLN A 59 -7.28 -23.69 -3.11
CA GLN A 59 -7.36 -24.26 -1.77
C GLN A 59 -8.00 -23.33 -0.74
N MET A 60 -7.73 -22.02 -0.84
CA MET A 60 -8.36 -21.00 0.01
C MET A 60 -9.70 -20.51 -0.54
N GLU A 61 -10.15 -21.02 -1.70
CA GLU A 61 -11.43 -20.68 -2.33
C GLU A 61 -11.62 -19.17 -2.59
N PHE A 62 -10.54 -18.46 -2.88
CA PHE A 62 -10.62 -17.01 -3.16
C PHE A 62 -11.33 -16.75 -4.50
N ASP A 63 -12.54 -16.22 -4.44
CA ASP A 63 -13.38 -15.91 -5.62
C ASP A 63 -13.22 -14.47 -6.15
N GLY A 64 -12.41 -13.64 -5.49
CA GLY A 64 -12.04 -12.32 -5.97
C GLY A 64 -10.98 -12.34 -7.08
N PHE A 65 -10.42 -11.19 -7.43
CA PHE A 65 -9.34 -11.08 -8.42
C PHE A 65 -7.99 -10.75 -7.79
N ILE A 66 -6.92 -11.15 -8.46
CA ILE A 66 -5.54 -10.82 -8.09
C ILE A 66 -5.06 -9.66 -8.95
N VAL A 67 -4.65 -8.56 -8.31
CA VAL A 67 -3.99 -7.42 -8.96
C VAL A 67 -2.47 -7.53 -8.78
N GLY A 68 -1.70 -7.21 -9.82
CA GLY A 68 -0.25 -7.06 -9.71
C GLY A 68 0.13 -5.78 -8.99
N ASP A 69 1.34 -5.70 -8.48
CA ASP A 69 1.92 -4.46 -8.00
C ASP A 69 2.62 -3.72 -9.15
N TRP A 70 3.09 -2.50 -8.93
CA TRP A 70 3.67 -1.57 -9.90
C TRP A 70 4.80 -2.21 -10.71
N ASN A 71 4.54 -2.53 -11.98
CA ASN A 71 5.45 -3.27 -12.86
C ASN A 71 5.98 -4.61 -12.28
N GLY A 72 5.28 -5.18 -11.30
CA GLY A 72 5.74 -6.40 -10.64
C GLY A 72 5.84 -7.62 -11.54
N HIS A 73 5.04 -7.66 -12.62
CA HIS A 73 5.12 -8.70 -13.64
C HIS A 73 6.45 -8.65 -14.41
N GLY A 74 6.98 -7.45 -14.70
CA GLY A 74 8.26 -7.27 -15.37
C GLY A 74 9.46 -7.79 -14.57
N GLN A 75 9.31 -8.03 -13.28
CA GLN A 75 10.36 -8.58 -12.41
C GLN A 75 10.46 -10.12 -12.45
N ILE A 76 9.56 -10.79 -13.14
CA ILE A 76 9.63 -12.25 -13.33
C ILE A 76 10.77 -12.54 -14.33
N PRO A 77 11.67 -13.50 -14.06
CA PRO A 77 12.72 -13.86 -15.03
C PRO A 77 12.16 -14.18 -16.43
N GLY A 78 12.65 -13.48 -17.42
CA GLY A 78 12.20 -13.61 -18.82
C GLY A 78 10.97 -12.78 -19.18
N CYS A 79 10.49 -11.92 -18.26
CA CYS A 79 9.46 -10.92 -18.52
C CYS A 79 10.06 -9.52 -18.65
N GLU A 80 9.28 -8.65 -19.29
CA GLU A 80 9.45 -7.20 -19.35
C GLU A 80 8.12 -6.52 -19.04
N ASP A 81 8.14 -5.22 -18.71
CA ASP A 81 6.92 -4.45 -18.38
C ASP A 81 5.90 -4.49 -19.51
N ALA A 82 6.37 -4.51 -20.76
CA ALA A 82 5.53 -4.61 -21.95
C ALA A 82 5.15 -6.05 -22.36
N ASN A 83 5.72 -7.08 -21.73
CA ASN A 83 5.58 -8.46 -22.23
C ASN A 83 5.80 -9.49 -21.11
N CYS A 84 4.72 -10.07 -20.60
CA CYS A 84 4.79 -11.07 -19.54
C CYS A 84 3.58 -12.01 -19.50
N PRO A 85 3.49 -13.02 -20.37
CA PRO A 85 2.42 -14.02 -20.29
C PRO A 85 2.49 -14.87 -19.02
N GLN A 86 3.68 -14.99 -18.41
CA GLN A 86 3.90 -15.80 -17.21
C GLN A 86 3.06 -15.30 -16.03
N ALA A 87 2.90 -13.99 -15.84
CA ALA A 87 2.13 -13.44 -14.75
C ALA A 87 0.63 -13.77 -14.89
N LEU A 88 0.06 -13.60 -16.08
CA LEU A 88 -1.33 -13.97 -16.34
C LEU A 88 -1.55 -15.46 -16.15
N ASN A 89 -0.66 -16.29 -16.70
CA ASN A 89 -0.70 -17.75 -16.57
C ASN A 89 -0.48 -18.24 -15.13
N ALA A 90 0.21 -17.44 -14.29
CA ALA A 90 0.37 -17.72 -12.87
C ALA A 90 -0.89 -17.40 -12.05
N GLY A 91 -1.77 -16.53 -12.53
CA GLY A 91 -3.02 -16.23 -11.84
C GLY A 91 -3.27 -14.74 -11.59
N VAL A 92 -2.38 -13.84 -11.98
CA VAL A 92 -2.64 -12.38 -11.95
C VAL A 92 -3.78 -12.06 -12.91
N ASP A 93 -4.77 -11.31 -12.46
CA ASP A 93 -5.97 -10.97 -13.22
C ASP A 93 -5.94 -9.54 -13.77
N ILE A 94 -5.28 -8.62 -13.04
CA ILE A 94 -5.10 -7.22 -13.43
C ILE A 94 -3.62 -6.87 -13.32
N PHE A 95 -3.05 -6.32 -14.38
CA PHE A 95 -1.71 -5.75 -14.34
C PHE A 95 -1.74 -4.31 -13.81
N MET A 96 -0.78 -3.96 -12.95
CA MET A 96 -0.49 -2.58 -12.60
C MET A 96 0.72 -2.12 -13.42
N VAL A 97 0.44 -1.46 -14.55
CA VAL A 97 1.45 -1.05 -15.52
C VAL A 97 1.25 0.43 -15.87
N PRO A 98 2.07 1.34 -15.32
CA PRO A 98 1.83 2.78 -15.43
C PRO A 98 2.19 3.36 -16.81
N THR A 99 3.24 2.86 -17.48
CA THR A 99 3.77 3.43 -18.71
C THR A 99 3.64 2.52 -19.92
N GLU A 100 4.00 1.24 -19.80
CA GLU A 100 4.04 0.27 -20.90
C GLU A 100 2.70 -0.46 -21.11
N TRP A 101 1.57 0.16 -20.72
CA TRP A 101 0.25 -0.46 -20.79
C TRP A 101 -0.20 -0.78 -22.23
N GLU A 102 0.09 0.08 -23.18
CA GLU A 102 -0.32 -0.11 -24.58
C GLU A 102 0.45 -1.24 -25.27
N PRO A 103 1.80 -1.28 -25.23
CA PRO A 103 2.55 -2.45 -25.71
C PRO A 103 2.16 -3.75 -24.99
N LEU A 104 1.95 -3.72 -23.67
CA LEU A 104 1.50 -4.89 -22.90
C LEU A 104 0.14 -5.40 -23.40
N TYR A 105 -0.80 -4.50 -23.68
CA TYR A 105 -2.11 -4.87 -24.23
C TYR A 105 -1.98 -5.61 -25.57
N TRP A 106 -1.23 -5.05 -26.53
CA TRP A 106 -1.07 -5.66 -27.83
C TRP A 106 -0.30 -6.98 -27.79
N ASN A 107 0.73 -7.07 -26.98
CA ASN A 107 1.47 -8.32 -26.76
C ASN A 107 0.58 -9.39 -26.10
N THR A 108 -0.22 -9.03 -25.11
CA THR A 108 -1.16 -9.97 -24.46
C THR A 108 -2.22 -10.47 -25.44
N LEU A 109 -2.77 -9.59 -26.27
CA LEU A 109 -3.73 -9.99 -27.31
C LEU A 109 -3.12 -10.97 -28.31
N ASP A 110 -1.90 -10.73 -28.78
CA ASP A 110 -1.16 -11.63 -29.66
C ASP A 110 -0.88 -12.98 -28.98
N GLN A 111 -0.50 -12.97 -27.70
CA GLN A 111 -0.25 -14.17 -26.92
C GLN A 111 -1.50 -15.03 -26.73
N VAL A 112 -2.66 -14.41 -26.54
CA VAL A 112 -3.94 -15.14 -26.50
C VAL A 112 -4.26 -15.73 -27.87
N ASN A 113 -4.11 -14.95 -28.96
CA ASN A 113 -4.37 -15.42 -30.31
C ASN A 113 -3.44 -16.59 -30.72
N LYS A 114 -2.23 -16.65 -30.20
CA LYS A 114 -1.25 -17.72 -30.39
C LYS A 114 -1.41 -18.90 -29.42
N GLY A 115 -2.35 -18.82 -28.46
CA GLY A 115 -2.55 -19.84 -27.45
C GLY A 115 -1.43 -19.92 -26.38
N ILE A 116 -0.54 -18.94 -26.31
CA ILE A 116 0.48 -18.83 -25.24
C ILE A 116 -0.21 -18.55 -23.91
N ILE A 117 -1.25 -17.73 -23.94
CA ILE A 117 -2.19 -17.54 -22.84
C ILE A 117 -3.48 -18.26 -23.25
N PRO A 118 -3.88 -19.31 -22.53
CA PRO A 118 -5.15 -20.00 -22.78
C PRO A 118 -6.34 -19.05 -22.65
N ILE A 119 -7.30 -19.16 -23.57
CA ILE A 119 -8.50 -18.31 -23.54
C ILE A 119 -9.30 -18.49 -22.24
N GLU A 120 -9.26 -19.68 -21.65
CA GLU A 120 -9.91 -20.01 -20.39
C GLU A 120 -9.30 -19.19 -19.24
N ARG A 121 -7.97 -18.97 -19.29
CA ARG A 121 -7.29 -18.14 -18.28
C ARG A 121 -7.70 -16.66 -18.39
N LEU A 122 -7.81 -16.15 -19.61
CA LEU A 122 -8.32 -14.79 -19.84
C LEU A 122 -9.77 -14.66 -19.37
N ASN A 123 -10.61 -15.63 -19.72
CA ASN A 123 -12.02 -15.68 -19.31
C ASN A 123 -12.17 -15.74 -17.77
N ASP A 124 -11.31 -16.51 -17.07
CA ASP A 124 -11.31 -16.53 -15.60
C ASP A 124 -10.97 -15.16 -15.04
N ALA A 125 -9.93 -14.47 -15.54
CA ALA A 125 -9.57 -13.13 -15.09
C ALA A 125 -10.73 -12.13 -15.28
N VAL A 126 -11.28 -12.08 -16.48
CA VAL A 126 -12.40 -11.17 -16.82
C VAL A 126 -13.63 -11.49 -15.97
N SER A 127 -13.96 -12.77 -15.79
CA SER A 127 -15.10 -13.20 -14.97
C SER A 127 -14.96 -12.74 -13.52
N ARG A 128 -13.78 -12.89 -12.91
CA ARG A 128 -13.50 -12.44 -11.54
C ARG A 128 -13.65 -10.93 -11.39
N ILE A 129 -13.08 -10.17 -12.31
CA ILE A 129 -13.20 -8.71 -12.33
C ILE A 129 -14.66 -8.28 -12.46
N LEU A 130 -15.42 -8.88 -13.38
CA LEU A 130 -16.83 -8.53 -13.60
C LEU A 130 -17.72 -8.94 -12.43
N LYS A 131 -17.46 -10.09 -11.78
CA LYS A 131 -18.16 -10.49 -10.56
C LYS A 131 -18.01 -9.45 -9.45
N VAL A 132 -16.77 -9.00 -9.18
CA VAL A 132 -16.50 -8.00 -8.16
C VAL A 132 -17.16 -6.68 -8.51
N LYS A 133 -17.05 -6.19 -9.76
CA LYS A 133 -17.73 -4.97 -10.22
C LYS A 133 -19.23 -5.06 -10.05
N LYS A 134 -19.83 -6.20 -10.36
CA LYS A 134 -21.27 -6.43 -10.18
C LYS A 134 -21.65 -6.44 -8.70
N HIS A 135 -20.89 -7.14 -7.87
CA HIS A 135 -21.11 -7.19 -6.41
C HIS A 135 -21.08 -5.79 -5.78
N LEU A 136 -20.18 -4.94 -6.24
CA LEU A 136 -20.10 -3.54 -5.80
C LEU A 136 -21.18 -2.64 -6.41
N GLY A 137 -22.04 -3.16 -7.29
CA GLY A 137 -23.12 -2.39 -7.96
C GLY A 137 -22.60 -1.37 -8.95
N LEU A 138 -21.41 -1.54 -9.53
CA LEU A 138 -20.83 -0.57 -10.48
C LEU A 138 -21.59 -0.50 -11.82
N PHE A 139 -22.48 -1.47 -12.10
CA PHE A 139 -23.35 -1.46 -13.28
C PHE A 139 -24.72 -0.85 -13.01
N ASP A 140 -25.03 -0.42 -11.78
CA ASP A 140 -26.35 0.01 -11.36
C ASP A 140 -26.52 1.54 -11.38
N ASN A 141 -25.75 2.27 -12.19
CA ASN A 141 -25.75 3.74 -12.29
C ASN A 141 -25.68 4.45 -10.91
N ARG A 142 -24.88 3.91 -9.99
CA ARG A 142 -24.69 4.54 -8.69
C ARG A 142 -24.06 5.92 -8.86
N VAL A 143 -24.78 6.93 -8.43
CA VAL A 143 -24.24 8.28 -8.29
C VAL A 143 -23.34 8.29 -7.04
N PRO A 144 -22.13 8.84 -7.11
CA PRO A 144 -21.33 9.04 -5.91
C PRO A 144 -22.13 9.74 -4.82
N HIS A 145 -22.07 9.23 -3.59
CA HIS A 145 -22.73 9.92 -2.49
C HIS A 145 -22.19 11.35 -2.40
N ASN A 146 -23.10 12.32 -2.33
CA ASN A 146 -22.73 13.71 -2.02
C ASN A 146 -22.21 13.76 -0.57
N TYR A 147 -20.92 13.54 -0.39
CA TYR A 147 -20.30 13.80 0.89
C TYR A 147 -20.36 15.30 1.16
N LYS A 148 -20.81 15.69 2.35
CA LYS A 148 -20.70 17.07 2.79
C LYS A 148 -19.22 17.44 2.78
N GLU A 149 -18.88 18.52 2.08
CA GLU A 149 -17.48 18.98 1.87
C GLU A 149 -16.66 19.10 3.19
N ASN A 150 -17.33 19.27 4.32
CA ASN A 150 -16.72 19.45 5.64
C ASN A 150 -16.56 18.16 6.46
N TYR A 151 -16.78 16.98 5.85
CA TYR A 151 -16.71 15.73 6.64
C TYR A 151 -15.25 15.27 6.83
N ILE A 152 -14.43 15.39 5.80
CA ILE A 152 -13.02 14.96 5.86
C ILE A 152 -12.22 15.96 6.69
N GLY A 153 -11.46 15.45 7.69
CA GLY A 153 -10.61 16.25 8.55
C GLY A 153 -11.35 17.21 9.48
N ASN A 154 -12.62 16.95 9.78
CA ASN A 154 -13.39 17.70 10.77
C ASN A 154 -12.81 17.53 12.19
N SER A 155 -13.34 18.26 13.18
CA SER A 155 -12.86 18.23 14.56
C SER A 155 -12.83 16.83 15.15
N ASP A 156 -13.83 16.01 14.86
CA ASP A 156 -13.98 14.67 15.44
C ASP A 156 -12.90 13.73 14.87
N HIS A 157 -12.66 13.78 13.55
CA HIS A 157 -11.58 13.03 12.92
C HIS A 157 -10.21 13.43 13.47
N ARG A 158 -9.97 14.74 13.68
CA ARG A 158 -8.70 15.24 14.23
C ARG A 158 -8.52 14.83 15.70
N ASN A 159 -9.59 14.86 16.49
CA ASN A 159 -9.55 14.43 17.89
C ASN A 159 -9.29 12.92 17.98
N LEU A 160 -9.94 12.11 17.15
CA LEU A 160 -9.71 10.67 17.08
C LEU A 160 -8.27 10.37 16.66
N ALA A 161 -7.75 11.05 15.65
CA ALA A 161 -6.36 10.89 15.23
C ALA A 161 -5.36 11.24 16.34
N ARG A 162 -5.60 12.31 17.08
CA ARG A 162 -4.77 12.68 18.25
C ARG A 162 -4.86 11.65 19.38
N GLN A 163 -6.03 11.09 19.62
CA GLN A 163 -6.22 10.03 20.60
C GLN A 163 -5.42 8.79 20.19
N ALA A 164 -5.53 8.35 18.94
CA ALA A 164 -4.78 7.22 18.41
C ALA A 164 -3.25 7.41 18.57
N VAL A 165 -2.73 8.61 18.28
CA VAL A 165 -1.31 8.92 18.51
C VAL A 165 -0.95 8.81 19.98
N ARG A 166 -1.73 9.40 20.91
CA ARG A 166 -1.43 9.33 22.34
C ARG A 166 -1.41 7.90 22.88
N GLU A 167 -2.31 7.06 22.40
CA GLU A 167 -2.42 5.67 22.84
C GLU A 167 -1.36 4.75 22.20
N SER A 168 -0.78 5.15 21.06
CA SER A 168 0.26 4.38 20.35
C SER A 168 1.68 4.75 20.73
N ILE A 169 1.93 5.89 21.39
CA ILE A 169 3.27 6.30 21.81
C ILE A 169 3.74 5.43 22.96
N VAL A 170 4.93 4.83 22.81
CA VAL A 170 5.58 4.02 23.83
C VAL A 170 6.81 4.74 24.38
N LEU A 171 6.83 5.02 25.69
CA LEU A 171 7.98 5.62 26.37
C LEU A 171 9.01 4.52 26.65
N LEU A 172 10.04 4.41 25.83
CA LEU A 172 11.06 3.37 25.95
C LEU A 172 12.06 3.64 27.07
N LYS A 173 12.37 4.91 27.36
CA LYS A 173 13.31 5.31 28.38
C LYS A 173 12.98 6.73 28.88
N ASN A 174 12.99 6.92 30.18
CA ASN A 174 12.90 8.22 30.81
C ASN A 174 13.75 8.22 32.10
N ASN A 175 14.72 9.13 32.19
CA ASN A 175 15.55 9.35 33.36
C ASN A 175 15.18 10.71 33.96
N ASP A 176 13.94 10.85 34.38
CA ASP A 176 13.37 12.06 35.02
C ASP A 176 13.42 13.33 34.15
N VAL A 177 13.52 13.18 32.80
CA VAL A 177 13.47 14.29 31.84
C VAL A 177 12.02 14.65 31.51
N LEU A 178 11.14 13.66 31.45
CA LEU A 178 9.72 13.83 31.20
C LEU A 178 8.89 13.59 32.47
N PRO A 179 7.87 14.42 32.72
CA PRO A 179 7.42 15.59 31.94
C PRO A 179 8.41 16.75 32.03
N MET A 180 8.68 17.42 30.91
CA MET A 180 9.54 18.60 30.87
C MET A 180 8.89 19.77 31.60
N ASN A 181 9.67 20.55 32.37
CA ASN A 181 9.20 21.82 32.91
C ASN A 181 9.16 22.88 31.79
N PRO A 182 7.98 23.28 31.32
CA PRO A 182 7.86 24.14 30.16
C PRO A 182 8.35 25.59 30.38
N LYS A 183 8.59 25.98 31.63
CA LYS A 183 9.09 27.36 32.00
C LYS A 183 10.61 27.50 31.86
N LYS A 184 11.30 26.50 31.33
CA LYS A 184 12.75 26.54 31.09
C LYS A 184 13.03 27.08 29.67
N ASN A 185 14.32 27.29 29.40
CA ASN A 185 14.83 27.58 28.06
C ASN A 185 15.09 26.25 27.32
N PHE A 186 14.66 26.18 26.08
CA PHE A 186 14.82 25.01 25.22
C PHE A 186 15.61 25.38 23.98
N LEU A 187 16.46 24.50 23.54
CA LEU A 187 17.12 24.55 22.25
C LEU A 187 16.69 23.32 21.43
N ILE A 188 16.01 23.54 20.31
CA ILE A 188 15.60 22.48 19.38
C ILE A 188 16.60 22.45 18.24
N ILE A 189 17.30 21.35 18.07
CA ILE A 189 18.36 21.16 17.07
C ILE A 189 17.96 20.10 16.07
N GLY A 190 18.28 20.33 14.80
CA GLY A 190 18.11 19.42 13.70
C GLY A 190 17.06 19.87 12.70
N ASP A 191 17.41 19.84 11.42
CA ASP A 191 16.56 20.30 10.32
C ASP A 191 15.23 19.54 10.25
N GLN A 192 15.24 18.26 10.62
CA GLN A 192 14.05 17.40 10.62
C GLN A 192 12.94 17.91 11.56
N SER A 193 13.30 18.74 12.57
CA SER A 193 12.33 19.31 13.49
C SER A 193 11.38 20.32 12.83
N LYS A 194 11.79 20.93 11.70
CA LYS A 194 11.02 21.94 10.96
C LYS A 194 10.38 21.43 9.69
N GLN A 195 10.85 20.31 9.14
CA GLN A 195 10.39 19.79 7.85
C GLN A 195 9.22 18.83 8.05
N ILE A 196 8.01 19.24 7.66
CA ILE A 196 6.80 18.44 7.80
C ILE A 196 6.85 17.22 6.90
N GLU A 197 7.40 17.32 5.70
CA GLU A 197 7.53 16.19 4.75
C GLU A 197 8.22 14.97 5.38
N ASN A 198 9.21 15.19 6.26
CA ASN A 198 9.94 14.12 6.92
C ASN A 198 9.18 13.49 8.11
N GLN A 199 8.08 14.10 8.54
CA GLN A 199 7.18 13.58 9.57
C GLN A 199 6.03 12.78 8.96
N MET A 200 5.78 12.96 7.66
CA MET A 200 4.74 12.25 6.93
C MET A 200 5.21 10.85 6.55
N GLY A 201 4.30 9.91 6.52
CA GLY A 201 4.57 8.58 6.02
C GLY A 201 4.58 8.52 4.49
N GLY A 202 5.08 7.43 3.93
CA GLY A 202 4.94 7.12 2.52
C GLY A 202 3.49 7.18 2.07
N TRP A 203 3.26 7.51 0.79
CA TRP A 203 1.93 7.68 0.19
C TRP A 203 1.08 8.84 0.73
N THR A 204 1.67 9.76 1.49
CA THR A 204 0.95 10.98 1.88
C THR A 204 0.75 11.91 0.66
N ILE A 205 1.82 12.28 -0.03
CA ILE A 205 1.79 12.97 -1.33
C ILE A 205 2.63 12.19 -2.33
N THR A 206 3.89 11.92 -2.00
CA THR A 206 4.79 11.11 -2.81
C THR A 206 4.92 9.70 -2.24
N TRP A 207 5.43 8.77 -3.04
CA TRP A 207 5.63 7.39 -2.60
C TRP A 207 6.47 7.28 -1.33
N GLN A 208 7.59 8.00 -1.23
CA GLN A 208 8.48 7.93 -0.07
C GLN A 208 8.13 8.92 1.05
N GLY A 209 7.12 9.75 0.89
CA GLY A 209 6.70 10.75 1.88
C GLY A 209 7.59 11.99 1.94
N LYS A 210 8.57 12.11 1.05
CA LYS A 210 9.48 13.26 0.92
C LYS A 210 9.57 13.65 -0.55
N SER A 211 10.32 14.75 -0.85
CA SER A 211 10.60 15.14 -2.23
C SER A 211 11.16 13.97 -3.05
N TRP A 212 10.59 13.72 -4.23
CA TRP A 212 10.90 12.56 -5.07
C TRP A 212 10.62 12.84 -6.55
N GLU A 213 11.48 12.35 -7.44
CA GLU A 213 11.30 12.37 -8.91
C GLU A 213 10.87 13.74 -9.49
N GLY A 214 11.52 14.82 -9.07
CA GLY A 214 11.21 16.17 -9.55
C GLY A 214 10.03 16.85 -8.83
N VAL A 215 9.35 16.16 -7.93
CA VAL A 215 8.37 16.76 -7.02
C VAL A 215 9.12 17.26 -5.79
N SER A 216 9.20 18.57 -5.62
CA SER A 216 9.75 19.21 -4.42
C SER A 216 8.62 19.53 -3.46
N LEU A 217 8.67 18.99 -2.25
CA LEU A 217 7.69 19.26 -1.20
C LEU A 217 8.20 20.35 -0.26
N SER A 218 7.28 21.09 0.30
CA SER A 218 7.51 22.11 1.32
C SER A 218 6.45 22.00 2.42
N ASN A 219 6.61 22.74 3.52
CA ASN A 219 5.60 22.75 4.58
C ASN A 219 4.23 23.29 4.10
N GLU A 220 4.18 24.06 3.01
CA GLU A 220 2.95 24.61 2.43
C GLU A 220 2.06 23.53 1.80
N ASP A 221 2.66 22.40 1.39
CA ASP A 221 1.93 21.27 0.83
C ASP A 221 1.12 20.48 1.90
N PHE A 222 1.34 20.79 3.18
CA PHE A 222 0.70 20.13 4.31
C PHE A 222 -0.16 21.10 5.13
N PRO A 223 -1.25 21.64 4.56
CA PRO A 223 -2.08 22.63 5.23
C PRO A 223 -2.65 22.03 6.53
N ASN A 224 -2.71 22.87 7.58
CA ASN A 224 -3.21 22.48 8.91
C ASN A 224 -2.33 21.46 9.67
N THR A 225 -1.11 21.20 9.23
CA THR A 225 -0.12 20.39 9.94
C THR A 225 0.93 21.32 10.56
N LYS A 226 1.47 20.94 11.70
CA LYS A 226 2.56 21.65 12.37
C LYS A 226 3.77 20.76 12.47
N SER A 227 4.94 21.35 12.24
CA SER A 227 6.21 20.66 12.51
C SER A 227 6.41 20.39 14.01
N ILE A 228 7.34 19.52 14.35
CA ILE A 228 7.73 19.26 15.75
C ILE A 228 8.18 20.57 16.40
N TYR A 229 9.00 21.37 15.68
CA TYR A 229 9.47 22.67 16.15
C TYR A 229 8.31 23.62 16.47
N GLU A 230 7.38 23.79 15.54
CA GLU A 230 6.23 24.68 15.73
C GLU A 230 5.33 24.23 16.88
N SER A 231 5.09 22.93 16.98
CA SER A 231 4.24 22.34 18.03
C SER A 231 4.85 22.50 19.42
N LEU A 232 6.14 22.20 19.56
CA LEU A 232 6.87 22.36 20.83
C LEU A 232 7.02 23.83 21.19
N SER A 233 7.44 24.70 20.25
CA SER A 233 7.60 26.14 20.49
C SER A 233 6.30 26.78 20.94
N HIS A 234 5.20 26.49 20.25
CA HIS A 234 3.88 26.97 20.63
C HIS A 234 3.49 26.55 22.06
N HIS A 235 3.72 25.30 22.41
CA HIS A 235 3.40 24.79 23.74
C HIS A 235 4.27 25.40 24.84
N ILE A 236 5.59 25.49 24.62
CA ILE A 236 6.55 26.05 25.58
C ILE A 236 6.29 27.52 25.82
N LEU A 237 6.14 28.31 24.74
CA LEU A 237 5.90 29.77 24.84
C LEU A 237 4.58 30.07 25.55
N ASN A 238 3.50 29.31 25.28
CA ASN A 238 2.21 29.49 25.94
C ASN A 238 2.25 29.20 27.45
N LEU A 239 3.22 28.44 27.91
CA LEU A 239 3.41 28.09 29.31
C LEU A 239 4.51 28.93 29.99
N GLY A 240 5.01 29.94 29.30
CA GLY A 240 5.96 30.95 29.84
C GLY A 240 7.42 30.50 29.79
N GLY A 241 7.78 29.55 28.92
CA GLY A 241 9.17 29.20 28.62
C GLY A 241 9.72 29.95 27.41
N ASN A 242 10.94 29.61 27.00
CA ASN A 242 11.62 30.14 25.84
C ASN A 242 12.13 29.02 24.93
N VAL A 243 12.17 29.25 23.60
CA VAL A 243 12.68 28.35 22.58
C VAL A 243 13.68 29.06 21.70
#